data_d340cec321f59538c842073d02eea7d8
#
_entry.id   d340cec321f59538c842073d02eea7d8
#
_cell.length_a   1.000
_cell.length_b   1.000
_cell.length_c   1.000
_cell.angle_alpha   90.00
_cell.angle_beta   90.00
_cell.angle_gamma   90.00
#
_symmetry.space_group_name_H-M   'P 1'
#
loop_
_entity.id
_entity.type
_entity.pdbx_description
1 polymer ?
#
loop_
_entity_poly.entity_id
_entity_poly.type
_entity_poly.pdbx_seq_one_letter_code
_entity_poly.pdbx_strand_id
1 'polypeptide(L)'
;MNVQIVRVDQGEQLPDPNECNNTIALVLGGPMGANERTKPKMSWLQRELDWITIWRQQSKPMIGICLGAQLLAIAEGGYVKALEVGEPPLSVKEVGFGAVHWLKSSSTDDWLHEFNDSDVVLHWHGDQIKLPDSATLLGSTLLCPEQIFHINNQAVGIQCHLETDEQSLNSWIKEDIEFITNAMGKDGPRRLHEDAKRFNLSIEKLGRRFFEQVLDQLIENSFSHQ
;
A
#
# COMPACT_ATOMS: atom_id res chain seq x y z
N MET A 1 21.02 8.93 1.98
CA MET A 1 19.94 8.77 0.98
C MET A 1 19.37 10.15 0.68
N ASN A 2 19.22 10.53 -0.60
CA ASN A 2 18.54 11.78 -0.97
C ASN A 2 17.09 11.46 -1.30
N VAL A 3 16.15 12.26 -0.80
CA VAL A 3 14.72 12.10 -1.08
C VAL A 3 14.27 13.26 -1.95
N GLN A 4 13.61 12.96 -3.06
CA GLN A 4 12.90 13.91 -3.90
C GLN A 4 11.41 13.63 -3.76
N ILE A 5 10.63 14.64 -3.39
CA ILE A 5 9.16 14.57 -3.30
C ILE A 5 8.59 15.18 -4.58
N VAL A 6 7.64 14.49 -5.20
CA VAL A 6 6.93 14.95 -6.41
C VAL A 6 5.43 14.93 -6.13
N ARG A 7 4.77 16.08 -6.24
CA ARG A 7 3.33 16.26 -6.01
C ARG A 7 2.59 16.19 -7.35
N VAL A 8 2.39 14.94 -7.84
CA VAL A 8 1.72 14.67 -9.11
C VAL A 8 0.27 15.20 -9.11
N ASP A 9 -0.38 15.10 -7.96
CA ASP A 9 -1.72 15.66 -7.69
C ASP A 9 -1.80 17.17 -7.84
N GLN A 10 -0.68 17.88 -7.68
CA GLN A 10 -0.56 19.34 -7.86
C GLN A 10 0.00 19.74 -9.24
N GLY A 11 0.19 18.77 -10.13
CA GLY A 11 0.65 19.01 -11.49
C GLY A 11 2.17 19.02 -11.66
N GLU A 12 2.95 18.66 -10.62
CA GLU A 12 4.38 18.49 -10.77
C GLU A 12 4.70 17.35 -11.74
N GLN A 13 5.82 17.49 -12.45
CA GLN A 13 6.25 16.49 -13.42
C GLN A 13 7.03 15.38 -12.75
N LEU A 14 6.68 14.15 -13.08
CA LEU A 14 7.45 12.98 -12.71
C LEU A 14 8.81 13.01 -13.46
N PRO A 15 9.90 12.60 -12.82
CA PRO A 15 11.21 12.51 -13.46
C PRO A 15 11.20 11.44 -14.57
N ASP A 16 12.06 11.58 -15.56
CA ASP A 16 12.22 10.53 -16.58
C ASP A 16 12.76 9.25 -15.93
N PRO A 17 12.04 8.12 -16.01
CA PRO A 17 12.54 6.86 -15.47
C PRO A 17 13.94 6.47 -15.99
N ASN A 18 14.29 6.85 -17.22
CA ASN A 18 15.60 6.52 -17.80
C ASN A 18 16.76 7.27 -17.13
N GLU A 19 16.49 8.41 -16.50
CA GLU A 19 17.50 9.23 -15.81
C GLU A 19 17.63 8.87 -14.32
N CYS A 20 16.70 8.10 -13.76
CA CYS A 20 16.67 7.70 -12.35
C CYS A 20 17.51 6.44 -12.10
N ASN A 21 18.82 6.57 -12.01
CA ASN A 21 19.72 5.47 -11.69
C ASN A 21 19.85 5.30 -10.16
N ASN A 22 19.98 4.05 -9.68
CA ASN A 22 20.14 3.72 -8.26
C ASN A 22 19.06 4.38 -7.37
N THR A 23 17.82 4.35 -7.83
CA THR A 23 16.68 5.01 -7.21
C THR A 23 15.58 4.00 -6.93
N ILE A 24 14.97 4.09 -5.74
CA ILE A 24 13.76 3.36 -5.38
C ILE A 24 12.59 4.35 -5.46
N ALA A 25 11.53 3.99 -6.18
CA ALA A 25 10.30 4.76 -6.19
C ALA A 25 9.42 4.40 -4.99
N LEU A 26 8.90 5.41 -4.29
CA LEU A 26 7.88 5.23 -3.26
C LEU A 26 6.61 5.99 -3.70
N VAL A 27 5.54 5.25 -3.98
CA VAL A 27 4.23 5.81 -4.36
C VAL A 27 3.27 5.64 -3.20
N LEU A 28 2.80 6.77 -2.69
CA LEU A 28 1.98 6.82 -1.48
C LEU A 28 0.49 6.62 -1.77
N GLY A 29 -0.29 6.53 -0.71
CA GLY A 29 -1.74 6.50 -0.71
C GLY A 29 -2.38 7.84 -1.06
N GLY A 30 -3.70 7.82 -1.25
CA GLY A 30 -4.51 8.99 -1.49
C GLY A 30 -6.00 8.69 -1.32
N PRO A 31 -6.85 9.72 -1.18
CA PRO A 31 -8.28 9.54 -0.91
C PRO A 31 -9.09 9.05 -2.12
N MET A 32 -8.47 8.94 -3.30
CA MET A 32 -9.13 8.49 -4.53
C MET A 32 -8.92 6.98 -4.76
N GLY A 33 -9.85 6.35 -5.47
CA GLY A 33 -9.66 4.96 -5.94
C GLY A 33 -8.86 4.91 -7.25
N ALA A 34 -8.05 3.88 -7.45
CA ALA A 34 -7.26 3.69 -8.67
C ALA A 34 -8.11 3.69 -9.95
N ASN A 35 -9.36 3.25 -9.88
CA ASN A 35 -10.29 3.25 -11.01
C ASN A 35 -10.82 4.65 -11.37
N GLU A 36 -10.62 5.67 -10.53
CA GLU A 36 -10.99 7.05 -10.83
C GLU A 36 -10.09 7.71 -11.88
N ARG A 37 -8.97 7.09 -12.25
CA ARG A 37 -8.04 7.57 -13.29
C ARG A 37 -8.72 7.87 -14.65
N THR A 38 -9.86 7.27 -14.89
CA THR A 38 -10.66 7.51 -16.11
C THR A 38 -11.49 8.81 -16.04
N LYS A 39 -11.60 9.42 -14.86
CA LYS A 39 -12.33 10.68 -14.67
C LYS A 39 -11.46 11.87 -15.13
N PRO A 40 -12.02 12.86 -15.87
CA PRO A 40 -11.21 13.99 -16.37
C PRO A 40 -10.42 14.75 -15.30
N LYS A 41 -10.98 14.90 -14.10
CA LYS A 41 -10.32 15.58 -12.98
C LYS A 41 -9.16 14.77 -12.37
N MET A 42 -9.07 13.50 -12.67
CA MET A 42 -8.07 12.55 -12.15
C MET A 42 -7.09 12.08 -13.24
N SER A 43 -6.93 12.86 -14.31
CA SER A 43 -6.02 12.52 -15.42
C SER A 43 -4.56 12.42 -15.00
N TRP A 44 -4.18 13.08 -13.90
CA TRP A 44 -2.85 12.95 -13.30
C TRP A 44 -2.59 11.53 -12.80
N LEU A 45 -3.60 10.83 -12.30
CA LEU A 45 -3.50 9.45 -11.82
C LEU A 45 -3.21 8.47 -12.97
N GLN A 46 -3.74 8.73 -14.18
CA GLN A 46 -3.36 7.94 -15.36
C GLN A 46 -1.89 8.18 -15.74
N ARG A 47 -1.41 9.44 -15.68
CA ARG A 47 0.01 9.76 -15.94
C ARG A 47 0.95 9.08 -14.93
N GLU A 48 0.55 9.03 -13.67
CA GLU A 48 1.30 8.32 -12.64
C GLU A 48 1.35 6.81 -12.91
N LEU A 49 0.22 6.20 -13.30
CA LEU A 49 0.17 4.80 -13.70
C LEU A 49 1.05 4.52 -14.93
N ASP A 50 1.01 5.38 -15.95
CA ASP A 50 1.85 5.24 -17.14
C ASP A 50 3.34 5.31 -16.76
N TRP A 51 3.70 6.22 -15.87
CA TRP A 51 5.06 6.35 -15.34
C TRP A 51 5.48 5.10 -14.55
N ILE A 52 4.63 4.59 -13.66
CA ILE A 52 4.88 3.35 -12.91
C ILE A 52 5.09 2.19 -13.88
N THR A 53 4.28 2.10 -14.94
CA THR A 53 4.40 1.06 -15.96
C THR A 53 5.77 1.09 -16.62
N ILE A 54 6.25 2.27 -17.05
CA ILE A 54 7.60 2.43 -17.65
C ILE A 54 8.68 2.10 -16.61
N TRP A 55 8.54 2.53 -15.37
CA TRP A 55 9.45 2.24 -14.27
C TRP A 55 9.61 0.73 -14.06
N ARG A 56 8.50 0.01 -14.02
CA ARG A 56 8.47 -1.43 -13.81
C ARG A 56 8.94 -2.24 -15.01
N GLN A 57 8.68 -1.78 -16.22
CA GLN A 57 9.25 -2.39 -17.45
C GLN A 57 10.78 -2.36 -17.47
N GLN A 58 11.39 -1.44 -16.76
CA GLN A 58 12.85 -1.36 -16.56
C GLN A 58 13.31 -2.17 -15.34
N SER A 59 12.47 -2.96 -14.72
CA SER A 59 12.75 -3.74 -13.51
C SER A 59 13.28 -2.90 -12.35
N LYS A 60 12.91 -1.62 -12.27
CA LYS A 60 13.35 -0.71 -11.21
C LYS A 60 12.58 -0.94 -9.92
N PRO A 61 13.28 -0.83 -8.76
CA PRO A 61 12.67 -1.11 -7.46
C PRO A 61 11.61 -0.06 -7.08
N MET A 62 10.52 -0.56 -6.46
CA MET A 62 9.38 0.27 -6.09
C MET A 62 8.70 -0.23 -4.81
N ILE A 63 8.19 0.72 -4.03
CA ILE A 63 7.23 0.48 -2.94
C ILE A 63 5.96 1.24 -3.27
N GLY A 64 4.81 0.56 -3.24
CA GLY A 64 3.49 1.17 -3.37
C GLY A 64 2.69 1.00 -2.08
N ILE A 65 2.07 2.08 -1.57
CA ILE A 65 1.25 2.05 -0.36
C ILE A 65 -0.18 2.45 -0.70
N CYS A 66 -1.16 1.66 -0.28
CA CYS A 66 -2.59 1.85 -0.50
C CYS A 66 -2.90 2.10 -2.00
N LEU A 67 -3.22 3.32 -2.41
CA LEU A 67 -3.38 3.68 -3.82
C LEU A 67 -2.14 3.32 -4.65
N GLY A 68 -0.94 3.56 -4.12
CA GLY A 68 0.31 3.19 -4.80
C GLY A 68 0.45 1.68 -5.02
N ALA A 69 0.00 0.85 -4.08
CA ALA A 69 -0.04 -0.60 -4.25
C ALA A 69 -1.06 -1.04 -5.32
N GLN A 70 -2.20 -0.35 -5.37
CA GLN A 70 -3.23 -0.57 -6.40
C GLN A 70 -2.70 -0.24 -7.79
N LEU A 71 -2.03 0.91 -7.95
CA LEU A 71 -1.41 1.31 -9.21
C LEU A 71 -0.27 0.36 -9.63
N LEU A 72 0.55 -0.08 -8.69
CA LEU A 72 1.60 -1.08 -8.94
C LEU A 72 0.99 -2.39 -9.48
N ALA A 73 -0.05 -2.90 -8.83
CA ALA A 73 -0.72 -4.12 -9.28
C ALA A 73 -1.30 -3.98 -10.69
N ILE A 74 -1.93 -2.83 -11.00
CA ILE A 74 -2.46 -2.54 -12.34
C ILE A 74 -1.33 -2.47 -13.38
N ALA A 75 -0.23 -1.80 -13.07
CA ALA A 75 0.93 -1.67 -13.98
C ALA A 75 1.54 -3.03 -14.35
N GLU A 76 1.44 -4.01 -13.46
CA GLU A 76 1.96 -5.37 -13.62
C GLU A 76 0.91 -6.37 -14.16
N GLY A 77 -0.29 -5.90 -14.56
CA GLY A 77 -1.33 -6.72 -15.19
C GLY A 77 -2.42 -7.24 -14.26
N GLY A 78 -2.41 -6.85 -12.99
CA GLY A 78 -3.52 -7.07 -12.06
C GLY A 78 -4.66 -6.07 -12.26
N TYR A 79 -5.62 -6.07 -11.36
CA TYR A 79 -6.70 -5.08 -11.37
C TYR A 79 -7.23 -4.78 -9.96
N VAL A 80 -8.03 -3.73 -9.86
CA VAL A 80 -8.65 -3.26 -8.61
C VAL A 80 -10.16 -3.26 -8.77
N LYS A 81 -10.86 -3.70 -7.74
CA LYS A 81 -12.32 -3.65 -7.64
C LYS A 81 -12.74 -3.26 -6.22
N ALA A 82 -14.00 -2.90 -6.05
CA ALA A 82 -14.57 -2.71 -4.72
C ALA A 82 -14.37 -3.96 -3.84
N LEU A 83 -14.09 -3.74 -2.56
CA LEU A 83 -14.06 -4.81 -1.58
C LEU A 83 -15.50 -5.26 -1.29
N GLU A 84 -15.80 -6.52 -1.56
CA GLU A 84 -17.14 -7.08 -1.47
C GLU A 84 -17.13 -8.40 -0.70
N VAL A 85 -18.21 -8.63 0.06
CA VAL A 85 -18.43 -9.86 0.83
C VAL A 85 -19.85 -10.41 0.59
N GLY A 86 -20.00 -11.73 0.72
CA GLY A 86 -21.30 -12.41 0.71
C GLY A 86 -21.91 -12.60 -0.68
N GLU A 87 -23.10 -13.25 -0.68
CA GLU A 87 -23.96 -13.46 -1.85
C GLU A 87 -25.40 -13.10 -1.48
N PRO A 88 -25.98 -12.03 -2.11
CA PRO A 88 -25.37 -11.17 -3.13
C PRO A 88 -24.21 -10.33 -2.56
N PRO A 89 -23.26 -9.88 -3.42
CA PRO A 89 -22.11 -9.12 -2.97
C PRO A 89 -22.52 -7.79 -2.35
N LEU A 90 -21.97 -7.52 -1.16
CA LEU A 90 -22.12 -6.27 -0.43
C LEU A 90 -20.76 -5.57 -0.35
N SER A 91 -20.70 -4.33 -0.83
CA SER A 91 -19.49 -3.51 -0.71
C SER A 91 -19.23 -3.17 0.75
N VAL A 92 -18.01 -3.42 1.20
CA VAL A 92 -17.54 -3.16 2.56
C VAL A 92 -16.26 -2.34 2.54
N LYS A 93 -15.84 -1.88 3.71
CA LYS A 93 -14.58 -1.15 3.89
C LYS A 93 -13.81 -1.75 5.04
N GLU A 94 -12.52 -1.81 4.91
CA GLU A 94 -11.61 -2.19 5.99
C GLU A 94 -11.00 -0.91 6.55
N VAL A 95 -11.45 -0.52 7.76
CA VAL A 95 -11.07 0.73 8.43
C VAL A 95 -10.76 0.47 9.89
N GLY A 96 -9.63 0.97 10.36
CA GLY A 96 -9.17 0.86 11.73
C GLY A 96 -8.08 -0.19 11.93
N PHE A 97 -7.80 -0.49 13.19
CA PHE A 97 -6.75 -1.40 13.57
C PHE A 97 -7.23 -2.85 13.50
N GLY A 98 -6.52 -3.67 12.73
CA GLY A 98 -6.84 -5.07 12.52
C GLY A 98 -5.60 -5.92 12.29
N ALA A 99 -5.73 -7.23 12.46
CA ALA A 99 -4.61 -8.15 12.27
C ALA A 99 -4.38 -8.42 10.78
N VAL A 100 -3.13 -8.32 10.34
CA VAL A 100 -2.64 -8.94 9.13
C VAL A 100 -1.98 -10.27 9.48
N HIS A 101 -2.27 -11.32 8.73
CA HIS A 101 -1.62 -12.62 8.83
C HIS A 101 -0.49 -12.70 7.81
N TRP A 102 0.73 -12.96 8.29
CA TRP A 102 1.90 -13.12 7.44
C TRP A 102 1.94 -14.52 6.84
N LEU A 103 2.09 -14.61 5.54
CA LEU A 103 2.06 -15.86 4.79
C LEU A 103 3.48 -16.41 4.61
N LYS A 104 4.00 -17.00 5.68
CA LYS A 104 5.36 -17.56 5.73
C LYS A 104 5.46 -18.86 4.94
N SER A 105 6.45 -18.94 4.09
CA SER A 105 6.81 -20.10 3.31
C SER A 105 8.25 -19.99 2.84
N SER A 106 8.82 -21.02 2.25
CA SER A 106 10.17 -20.93 1.66
C SER A 106 10.33 -19.86 0.57
N SER A 107 9.24 -19.46 -0.09
CA SER A 107 9.24 -18.40 -1.09
C SER A 107 9.07 -16.98 -0.51
N THR A 108 8.74 -16.87 0.78
CA THR A 108 8.53 -15.60 1.49
C THR A 108 9.48 -15.38 2.65
N ASP A 109 10.38 -16.35 2.90
CA ASP A 109 11.25 -16.34 4.09
C ASP A 109 12.17 -15.12 4.13
N ASP A 110 12.77 -14.74 3.00
CA ASP A 110 13.63 -13.56 2.89
C ASP A 110 12.93 -12.27 3.29
N TRP A 111 11.58 -12.22 3.14
CA TRP A 111 10.73 -11.08 3.45
C TRP A 111 10.15 -11.11 4.85
N LEU A 112 9.94 -12.31 5.43
CA LEU A 112 9.08 -12.49 6.61
C LEU A 112 9.74 -13.24 7.78
N HIS A 113 11.02 -13.60 7.70
CA HIS A 113 11.67 -14.45 8.72
C HIS A 113 11.66 -13.82 10.13
N GLU A 114 11.67 -12.48 10.24
CA GLU A 114 11.67 -11.78 11.52
C GLU A 114 10.27 -11.44 12.06
N PHE A 115 9.20 -11.71 11.29
CA PHE A 115 7.84 -11.37 11.70
C PHE A 115 7.18 -12.51 12.50
N ASN A 116 6.19 -12.16 13.32
CA ASN A 116 5.32 -13.14 13.97
C ASN A 116 4.36 -13.77 12.93
N ASP A 117 3.40 -14.59 13.38
CA ASP A 117 2.38 -15.12 12.47
C ASP A 117 1.32 -14.07 12.10
N SER A 118 1.13 -13.07 12.96
CA SER A 118 0.27 -11.93 12.71
C SER A 118 0.69 -10.72 13.52
N ASP A 119 0.41 -9.54 12.97
CA ASP A 119 0.61 -8.25 13.63
C ASP A 119 -0.60 -7.34 13.39
N VAL A 120 -0.84 -6.39 14.31
CA VAL A 120 -1.88 -5.37 14.14
C VAL A 120 -1.35 -4.25 13.27
N VAL A 121 -2.12 -3.89 12.23
CA VAL A 121 -1.83 -2.79 11.29
C VAL A 121 -3.03 -1.86 11.19
N LEU A 122 -2.86 -0.70 10.55
CA LEU A 122 -3.96 0.20 10.23
C LEU A 122 -4.52 -0.11 8.83
N HIS A 123 -5.82 -0.29 8.73
CA HIS A 123 -6.54 -0.43 7.47
C HIS A 123 -7.31 0.85 7.16
N TRP A 124 -7.34 1.27 5.89
CA TRP A 124 -8.06 2.48 5.45
C TRP A 124 -8.38 2.40 3.96
N HIS A 125 -9.18 1.39 3.58
CA HIS A 125 -9.53 1.17 2.17
C HIS A 125 -10.92 0.54 1.98
N GLY A 126 -11.47 0.74 0.81
CA GLY A 126 -12.74 0.13 0.37
C GLY A 126 -12.61 -0.65 -0.94
N ASP A 127 -11.40 -0.68 -1.50
CA ASP A 127 -11.06 -1.46 -2.69
C ASP A 127 -10.16 -2.63 -2.32
N GLN A 128 -10.20 -3.68 -3.14
CA GLN A 128 -9.28 -4.81 -3.09
C GLN A 128 -8.50 -4.95 -4.39
N ILE A 129 -7.26 -5.36 -4.26
CA ILE A 129 -6.38 -5.69 -5.37
C ILE A 129 -6.66 -7.12 -5.81
N LYS A 130 -6.56 -7.38 -7.12
CA LYS A 130 -6.39 -8.71 -7.67
C LYS A 130 -5.00 -8.78 -8.29
N LEU A 131 -4.16 -9.59 -7.68
CA LEU A 131 -2.75 -9.67 -7.99
C LEU A 131 -2.49 -10.21 -9.40
N PRO A 132 -1.44 -9.74 -10.08
CA PRO A 132 -0.93 -10.39 -11.29
C PRO A 132 -0.26 -11.72 -10.95
N ASP A 133 -0.10 -12.59 -11.95
CA ASP A 133 0.55 -13.91 -11.79
C ASP A 133 2.00 -13.83 -11.31
N SER A 134 2.68 -12.71 -11.57
CA SER A 134 4.05 -12.44 -11.14
C SER A 134 4.19 -12.09 -9.65
N ALA A 135 3.08 -11.87 -8.95
CA ALA A 135 3.10 -11.47 -7.56
C ALA A 135 3.12 -12.66 -6.59
N THR A 136 3.83 -12.49 -5.49
CA THR A 136 3.80 -13.40 -4.33
C THR A 136 3.14 -12.69 -3.16
N LEU A 137 2.11 -13.28 -2.59
CA LEU A 137 1.39 -12.73 -1.46
C LEU A 137 2.20 -12.91 -0.17
N LEU A 138 2.37 -11.82 0.60
CA LEU A 138 3.10 -11.79 1.86
C LEU A 138 2.18 -11.66 3.07
N GLY A 139 1.06 -10.96 2.94
CA GLY A 139 0.15 -10.68 4.03
C GLY A 139 -1.31 -10.64 3.60
N SER A 140 -2.20 -11.10 4.48
CA SER A 140 -3.62 -11.27 4.21
C SER A 140 -4.47 -10.91 5.43
N THR A 141 -5.72 -10.47 5.20
CA THR A 141 -6.76 -10.44 6.22
C THR A 141 -7.93 -11.34 5.83
N LEU A 142 -8.83 -11.60 6.76
CA LEU A 142 -10.05 -12.37 6.47
C LEU A 142 -10.98 -11.65 5.50
N LEU A 143 -10.94 -10.32 5.51
CA LEU A 143 -11.83 -9.50 4.71
C LEU A 143 -11.23 -9.19 3.33
N CYS A 144 -9.95 -8.87 3.28
CA CYS A 144 -9.21 -8.54 2.07
C CYS A 144 -7.95 -9.42 1.96
N PRO A 145 -7.98 -10.48 1.13
CA PRO A 145 -6.86 -11.41 1.04
C PRO A 145 -5.55 -10.77 0.60
N GLU A 146 -5.59 -9.80 -0.30
CA GLU A 146 -4.41 -9.21 -0.92
C GLU A 146 -3.97 -7.93 -0.19
N GLN A 147 -3.33 -8.08 0.99
CA GLN A 147 -2.88 -6.93 1.80
C GLN A 147 -1.44 -6.51 1.53
N ILE A 148 -0.54 -7.46 1.43
CA ILE A 148 0.88 -7.17 1.21
C ILE A 148 1.42 -8.19 0.24
N PHE A 149 2.16 -7.76 -0.77
CA PHE A 149 2.71 -8.63 -1.80
C PHE A 149 4.03 -8.06 -2.35
N HIS A 150 4.85 -8.92 -2.94
CA HIS A 150 5.98 -8.49 -3.76
C HIS A 150 5.85 -8.97 -5.20
N ILE A 151 6.54 -8.32 -6.11
CA ILE A 151 6.61 -8.67 -7.54
C ILE A 151 8.08 -8.82 -7.93
N ASN A 152 8.45 -10.04 -8.36
CA ASN A 152 9.81 -10.37 -8.85
C ASN A 152 10.93 -9.93 -7.89
N ASN A 153 10.69 -9.89 -6.58
CA ASN A 153 11.62 -9.40 -5.54
C ASN A 153 12.12 -7.95 -5.74
N GLN A 154 11.49 -7.18 -6.62
CA GLN A 154 11.89 -5.82 -6.97
C GLN A 154 10.84 -4.76 -6.66
N ALA A 155 9.60 -5.15 -6.39
CA ALA A 155 8.56 -4.22 -5.98
C ALA A 155 7.70 -4.81 -4.87
N VAL A 156 7.25 -3.94 -3.97
CA VAL A 156 6.37 -4.31 -2.85
C VAL A 156 5.13 -3.44 -2.87
N GLY A 157 3.95 -4.07 -2.78
CA GLY A 157 2.67 -3.40 -2.61
C GLY A 157 2.11 -3.66 -1.22
N ILE A 158 1.63 -2.61 -0.57
CA ILE A 158 1.10 -2.62 0.80
C ILE A 158 -0.26 -1.93 0.76
N GLN A 159 -1.35 -2.69 0.89
CA GLN A 159 -2.71 -2.12 0.88
C GLN A 159 -3.07 -1.48 2.23
N CYS A 160 -2.66 -2.09 3.33
CA CYS A 160 -2.77 -1.51 4.68
C CYS A 160 -1.71 -0.43 4.90
N HIS A 161 -1.72 0.19 6.08
CA HIS A 161 -0.82 1.27 6.43
C HIS A 161 0.09 0.88 7.60
N LEU A 162 1.39 0.92 7.35
CA LEU A 162 2.47 0.67 8.30
C LEU A 162 3.35 1.93 8.49
N GLU A 163 3.13 2.94 7.66
CA GLU A 163 3.88 4.20 7.62
C GLU A 163 3.26 5.31 8.48
N THR A 164 2.04 5.09 8.98
CA THR A 164 1.23 6.14 9.62
C THR A 164 1.68 6.42 11.04
N ASP A 165 1.86 7.69 11.37
CA ASP A 165 2.06 8.18 12.73
C ASP A 165 0.74 8.70 13.35
N GLU A 166 0.79 9.05 14.65
CA GLU A 166 -0.36 9.56 15.39
C GLU A 166 -0.89 10.88 14.79
N GLN A 167 -0.02 11.75 14.30
CA GLN A 167 -0.42 13.04 13.73
C GLN A 167 -1.19 12.86 12.43
N SER A 168 -0.69 12.02 11.54
CA SER A 168 -1.33 11.68 10.26
C SER A 168 -2.69 11.03 10.49
N LEU A 169 -2.76 10.03 11.39
CA LEU A 169 -4.01 9.37 11.73
C LEU A 169 -5.05 10.34 12.29
N ASN A 170 -4.66 11.25 13.15
CA ASN A 170 -5.57 12.28 13.70
C ASN A 170 -6.10 13.23 12.60
N SER A 171 -5.31 13.52 11.57
CA SER A 171 -5.76 14.28 10.41
C SER A 171 -6.75 13.49 9.57
N TRP A 172 -6.45 12.22 9.28
CA TRP A 172 -7.35 11.34 8.51
C TRP A 172 -8.71 11.15 9.20
N ILE A 173 -8.72 10.97 10.52
CA ILE A 173 -9.98 10.84 11.28
C ILE A 173 -10.85 12.11 11.12
N LYS A 174 -10.26 13.30 11.05
CA LYS A 174 -11.00 14.56 10.88
C LYS A 174 -11.49 14.75 9.45
N GLU A 175 -10.68 14.36 8.47
CA GLU A 175 -10.96 14.59 7.05
C GLU A 175 -11.95 13.57 6.48
N ASP A 176 -11.90 12.31 6.97
CA ASP A 176 -12.66 11.17 6.42
C ASP A 176 -13.79 10.68 7.33
N ILE A 177 -14.42 11.56 8.12
CA ILE A 177 -15.51 11.19 9.07
C ILE A 177 -16.62 10.38 8.39
N GLU A 178 -17.01 10.73 7.18
CA GLU A 178 -18.05 10.02 6.45
C GLU A 178 -17.59 8.60 6.06
N PHE A 179 -16.37 8.46 5.58
CA PHE A 179 -15.79 7.16 5.24
C PHE A 179 -15.72 6.23 6.45
N ILE A 180 -15.26 6.75 7.59
CA ILE A 180 -15.17 6.03 8.86
C ILE A 180 -16.57 5.63 9.35
N THR A 181 -17.52 6.57 9.34
CA THR A 181 -18.87 6.33 9.83
C THR A 181 -19.60 5.28 8.98
N ASN A 182 -19.38 5.29 7.68
CA ASN A 182 -19.92 4.28 6.77
C ASN A 182 -19.34 2.88 7.02
N ALA A 183 -18.08 2.78 7.43
CA ALA A 183 -17.41 1.51 7.72
C ALA A 183 -17.69 0.99 9.12
N MET A 184 -17.63 1.87 10.13
CA MET A 184 -17.58 1.49 11.55
C MET A 184 -18.80 1.95 12.36
N GLY A 185 -19.75 2.67 11.74
CA GLY A 185 -20.88 3.31 12.41
C GLY A 185 -20.52 4.63 13.10
N LYS A 186 -21.49 5.26 13.74
CA LYS A 186 -21.36 6.59 14.35
C LYS A 186 -20.25 6.72 15.40
N ASP A 187 -19.94 5.64 16.10
CA ASP A 187 -18.88 5.58 17.11
C ASP A 187 -17.48 5.36 16.52
N GLY A 188 -17.37 5.14 15.20
CA GLY A 188 -16.12 4.84 14.52
C GLY A 188 -14.97 5.80 14.84
N PRO A 189 -15.14 7.13 14.69
CA PRO A 189 -14.08 8.09 14.99
C PRO A 189 -13.58 8.02 16.44
N ARG A 190 -14.48 7.85 17.41
CA ARG A 190 -14.11 7.70 18.82
C ARG A 190 -13.31 6.42 19.05
N ARG A 191 -13.77 5.29 18.50
CA ARG A 191 -13.07 4.00 18.59
C ARG A 191 -11.69 4.06 17.99
N LEU A 192 -11.52 4.70 16.84
CA LEU A 192 -10.21 4.88 16.20
C LEU A 192 -9.22 5.64 17.11
N HIS A 193 -9.67 6.71 17.78
CA HIS A 193 -8.82 7.43 18.73
C HIS A 193 -8.46 6.58 19.98
N GLU A 194 -9.36 5.73 20.45
CA GLU A 194 -9.09 4.81 21.56
C GLU A 194 -8.09 3.72 21.15
N ASP A 195 -8.28 3.13 19.96
CA ASP A 195 -7.42 2.11 19.42
C ASP A 195 -6.02 2.67 19.05
N ALA A 196 -5.95 3.91 18.55
CA ALA A 196 -4.69 4.60 18.30
C ALA A 196 -3.82 4.68 19.55
N LYS A 197 -4.39 5.07 20.68
CA LYS A 197 -3.65 5.10 21.96
C LYS A 197 -3.09 3.74 22.37
N ARG A 198 -3.75 2.68 21.94
CA ARG A 198 -3.35 1.30 22.26
C ARG A 198 -2.31 0.74 21.30
N PHE A 199 -2.41 1.06 20.01
CA PHE A 199 -1.67 0.36 18.96
C PHE A 199 -0.60 1.18 18.25
N ASN A 200 -0.66 2.54 18.23
CA ASN A 200 0.27 3.37 17.45
C ASN A 200 1.74 3.02 17.68
N LEU A 201 2.18 2.92 18.93
CA LEU A 201 3.57 2.63 19.23
C LEU A 201 4.04 1.26 18.68
N SER A 202 3.16 0.26 18.69
CA SER A 202 3.48 -1.06 18.14
C SER A 202 3.53 -1.04 16.62
N ILE A 203 2.63 -0.28 15.97
CA ILE A 203 2.62 -0.12 14.51
C ILE A 203 3.84 0.67 14.03
N GLU A 204 4.21 1.74 14.71
CA GLU A 204 5.44 2.49 14.37
C GLU A 204 6.70 1.60 14.42
N LYS A 205 6.80 0.74 15.44
CA LYS A 205 7.92 -0.21 15.55
C LYS A 205 7.87 -1.29 14.48
N LEU A 206 6.68 -1.82 14.21
CA LEU A 206 6.46 -2.80 13.14
C LEU A 206 6.78 -2.19 11.77
N GLY A 207 6.25 -1.01 11.50
CA GLY A 207 6.47 -0.30 10.23
C GLY A 207 7.95 0.00 10.00
N ARG A 208 8.66 0.50 11.00
CA ARG A 208 10.11 0.73 10.89
C ARG A 208 10.83 -0.55 10.50
N ARG A 209 10.63 -1.66 11.23
CA ARG A 209 11.25 -2.95 10.95
C ARG A 209 10.88 -3.46 9.56
N PHE A 210 9.60 -3.36 9.18
CA PHE A 210 9.13 -3.78 7.89
C PHE A 210 9.78 -3.00 6.73
N PHE A 211 9.81 -1.67 6.82
CA PHE A 211 10.42 -0.85 5.77
C PHE A 211 11.95 -0.98 5.72
N GLU A 212 12.63 -1.17 6.85
CA GLU A 212 14.06 -1.48 6.87
C GLU A 212 14.32 -2.77 6.09
N GLN A 213 13.62 -3.86 6.39
CA GLN A 213 13.77 -5.13 5.69
C GLN A 213 13.39 -5.05 4.21
N VAL A 214 12.28 -4.37 3.87
CA VAL A 214 11.88 -4.15 2.47
C VAL A 214 12.95 -3.39 1.68
N LEU A 215 13.51 -2.33 2.25
CA LEU A 215 14.56 -1.55 1.60
C LEU A 215 15.83 -2.38 1.39
N ASP A 216 16.26 -3.16 2.38
CA ASP A 216 17.42 -4.03 2.28
C ASP A 216 17.22 -5.07 1.16
N GLN A 217 16.07 -5.72 1.10
CA GLN A 217 15.73 -6.68 0.06
C GLN A 217 15.70 -6.03 -1.34
N LEU A 218 15.09 -4.85 -1.47
CA LEU A 218 15.04 -4.14 -2.74
C LEU A 218 16.42 -3.68 -3.22
N ILE A 219 17.28 -3.23 -2.29
CA ILE A 219 18.66 -2.83 -2.59
C ILE A 219 19.48 -4.05 -3.05
N GLU A 220 19.40 -5.14 -2.30
CA GLU A 220 20.12 -6.38 -2.63
C GLU A 220 19.71 -6.92 -4.00
N ASN A 221 18.41 -7.05 -4.26
CA ASN A 221 17.88 -7.63 -5.49
C ASN A 221 18.03 -6.71 -6.72
N SER A 222 18.18 -5.40 -6.53
CA SER A 222 18.19 -4.45 -7.66
C SER A 222 19.56 -3.87 -7.99
N PHE A 223 20.48 -3.82 -7.01
CA PHE A 223 21.75 -3.08 -7.16
C PHE A 223 23.01 -3.91 -6.86
N SER A 224 22.91 -5.09 -6.22
CA SER A 224 24.08 -5.88 -5.81
C SER A 224 24.72 -6.68 -6.94
N HIS A 225 24.17 -6.65 -8.16
CA HIS A 225 24.67 -7.40 -9.31
C HIS A 225 25.19 -6.48 -10.45
N GLN A 226 25.40 -5.20 -10.15
CA GLN A 226 26.10 -4.24 -11.01
C GLN A 226 27.55 -4.07 -10.48
#